data_6e68b86860688b89fcadbff0414fefe5
#
_entry.id   6e68b86860688b89fcadbff0414fefe5
#
_cell.length_a   1.000
_cell.length_b   1.000
_cell.length_c   1.000
_cell.angle_alpha   90.00
_cell.angle_beta   90.00
_cell.angle_gamma   90.00
#
_symmetry.space_group_name_H-M   'P 1'
#
loop_
_entity.id
_entity.type
_entity.pdbx_description
1 polymer ?
#
loop_
_entity_poly.entity_id
_entity_poly.type
_entity_poly.pdbx_seq_one_letter_code
_entity_poly.pdbx_strand_id
1 'polypeptide(L)'
;MDYKVFTANLTNLKRLKESEESLKTQLDLIIYDLGGVKGIHYDSVMVHGNPSVIEEKRLELIDKYNEKEKELEFTKLAIMQTEETLNRMPKTLRDMLIEVFVNGKTYRSVGEKYGYSYNGAWHYIKRETEKFL
;
A
#
# COMPACT_ATOMS: atom_id res chain seq x y z
N MET A 1 -8.33 13.87 2.02
CA MET A 1 -8.61 12.43 2.30
C MET A 1 -9.79 12.34 3.24
N ASP A 2 -10.71 11.43 2.98
CA ASP A 2 -11.87 11.19 3.83
C ASP A 2 -11.46 10.38 5.08
N TYR A 3 -12.15 10.58 6.19
CA TYR A 3 -11.92 9.85 7.45
C TYR A 3 -12.02 8.32 7.25
N LYS A 4 -13.02 7.86 6.52
CA LYS A 4 -13.17 6.42 6.23
C LYS A 4 -12.00 5.86 5.45
N VAL A 5 -11.52 6.59 4.46
CA VAL A 5 -10.37 6.19 3.65
C VAL A 5 -9.09 6.17 4.50
N PHE A 6 -8.89 7.21 5.31
CA PHE A 6 -7.73 7.30 6.19
C PHE A 6 -7.68 6.15 7.20
N THR A 7 -8.79 5.88 7.89
CA THR A 7 -8.85 4.80 8.89
C THR A 7 -8.75 3.42 8.26
N ALA A 8 -9.31 3.24 7.07
CA ALA A 8 -9.15 1.99 6.31
C ALA A 8 -7.68 1.77 5.93
N ASN A 9 -6.99 2.80 5.49
CA ASN A 9 -5.57 2.73 5.17
C ASN A 9 -4.72 2.45 6.41
N LEU A 10 -5.06 3.03 7.55
CA LEU A 10 -4.40 2.71 8.83
C LEU A 10 -4.59 1.25 9.20
N THR A 11 -5.81 0.75 9.13
CA THR A 11 -6.13 -0.65 9.43
C THR A 11 -5.36 -1.60 8.52
N ASN A 12 -5.19 -1.23 7.26
CA ASN A 12 -4.53 -2.04 6.25
C ASN A 12 -3.06 -1.67 6.02
N LEU A 13 -2.48 -0.81 6.86
CA LEU A 13 -1.13 -0.29 6.62
C LEU A 13 -0.08 -1.39 6.47
N LYS A 14 -0.13 -2.40 7.32
CA LYS A 14 0.77 -3.56 7.24
C LYS A 14 0.59 -4.30 5.91
N ARG A 15 -0.67 -4.52 5.53
CA ARG A 15 -1.00 -5.19 4.26
C ARG A 15 -0.56 -4.37 3.06
N LEU A 16 -0.71 -3.04 3.12
CA LEU A 16 -0.24 -2.15 2.06
C LEU A 16 1.28 -2.23 1.88
N LYS A 17 2.02 -2.25 2.98
CA LYS A 17 3.49 -2.40 2.93
C LYS A 17 3.91 -3.76 2.39
N GLU A 18 3.22 -4.83 2.78
CA GLU A 18 3.45 -6.17 2.23
C GLU A 18 3.13 -6.22 0.73
N SER A 19 2.05 -5.57 0.29
CA SER A 19 1.68 -5.45 -1.12
C SER A 19 2.73 -4.68 -1.91
N GLU A 20 3.29 -3.61 -1.34
CA GLU A 20 4.36 -2.85 -1.97
C GLU A 20 5.56 -3.75 -2.26
N GLU A 21 6.01 -4.52 -1.28
CA GLU A 21 7.14 -5.45 -1.45
C GLU A 21 6.82 -6.56 -2.46
N SER A 22 5.61 -7.12 -2.40
CA SER A 22 5.16 -8.13 -3.34
C SER A 22 5.12 -7.60 -4.78
N LEU A 23 4.60 -6.39 -4.98
CA LEU A 23 4.54 -5.77 -6.31
C LEU A 23 5.93 -5.49 -6.87
N LYS A 24 6.86 -5.03 -6.04
CA LYS A 24 8.26 -4.84 -6.44
C LYS A 24 8.88 -6.15 -6.92
N THR A 25 8.66 -7.24 -6.19
CA THR A 25 9.15 -8.56 -6.57
C THR A 25 8.52 -9.03 -7.88
N GLN A 26 7.21 -8.84 -8.05
CA GLN A 26 6.53 -9.20 -9.30
C GLN A 26 7.05 -8.41 -10.50
N LEU A 27 7.32 -7.12 -10.32
CA LEU A 27 7.92 -6.29 -11.37
C LEU A 27 9.32 -6.78 -11.75
N ASP A 28 10.14 -7.13 -10.77
CA ASP A 28 11.49 -7.66 -11.01
C ASP A 28 11.43 -8.98 -11.78
N LEU A 29 10.47 -9.85 -11.46
CA LEU A 29 10.26 -11.11 -12.17
C LEU A 29 9.84 -10.88 -13.63
N ILE A 30 8.98 -9.91 -13.88
CA ILE A 30 8.56 -9.56 -15.24
C ILE A 30 9.76 -9.03 -16.04
N ILE A 31 10.58 -8.16 -15.45
CA ILE A 31 11.80 -7.66 -16.07
C ILE A 31 12.74 -8.82 -16.41
N TYR A 32 12.89 -9.77 -15.49
CA TYR A 32 13.69 -10.96 -15.74
C TYR A 32 13.15 -11.78 -16.92
N ASP A 33 11.83 -11.99 -16.97
CA ASP A 33 11.16 -12.73 -18.05
C ASP A 33 11.30 -12.01 -19.41
N LEU A 34 11.39 -10.67 -19.40
CA LEU A 34 11.64 -9.88 -20.61
C LEU A 34 13.12 -9.91 -21.07
N GLY A 35 13.98 -10.67 -20.36
CA GLY A 35 15.40 -10.78 -20.67
C GLY A 35 16.29 -9.88 -19.81
N GLY A 36 15.72 -9.20 -18.82
CA GLY A 36 16.45 -8.34 -17.90
C GLY A 36 17.13 -7.17 -18.59
N VAL A 37 18.09 -6.56 -17.88
CA VAL A 37 18.90 -5.45 -18.38
C VAL A 37 19.85 -5.91 -19.48
N LYS A 38 20.19 -7.20 -19.50
CA LYS A 38 21.19 -7.75 -20.42
C LYS A 38 20.66 -8.12 -21.79
N GLY A 39 19.35 -8.28 -21.95
CA GLY A 39 18.71 -8.61 -23.22
C GLY A 39 19.20 -9.91 -23.89
N ILE A 40 19.99 -10.70 -23.18
CA ILE A 40 20.72 -11.86 -23.73
C ILE A 40 19.77 -12.97 -24.19
N HIS A 41 18.65 -13.12 -23.50
CA HIS A 41 17.70 -14.19 -23.78
C HIS A 41 16.87 -13.92 -25.04
N TYR A 42 16.93 -12.72 -25.55
CA TYR A 42 16.19 -12.30 -26.72
C TYR A 42 16.58 -13.08 -27.96
N ASP A 43 17.86 -13.17 -28.23
CA ASP A 43 18.39 -13.87 -29.39
C ASP A 43 18.16 -15.38 -29.32
N SER A 44 18.33 -15.97 -28.14
CA SER A 44 18.06 -17.40 -27.94
C SER A 44 16.60 -17.76 -28.14
N VAL A 45 15.67 -16.91 -27.71
CA VAL A 45 14.24 -17.12 -27.88
C VAL A 45 13.85 -16.99 -29.35
N MET A 46 14.46 -16.06 -30.08
CA MET A 46 14.22 -15.86 -31.51
C MET A 46 14.65 -17.06 -32.36
N VAL A 47 15.67 -17.80 -31.92
CA VAL A 47 16.19 -18.97 -32.65
C VAL A 47 15.24 -20.18 -32.55
N HIS A 48 14.52 -20.31 -31.44
CA HIS A 48 13.75 -21.51 -31.13
C HIS A 48 12.23 -21.34 -31.14
N GLY A 49 11.70 -20.17 -31.48
CA GLY A 49 10.28 -19.91 -31.45
C GLY A 49 9.75 -19.19 -32.66
N ASN A 50 8.42 -19.22 -32.82
CA ASN A 50 7.73 -18.42 -33.81
C ASN A 50 7.81 -16.93 -33.39
N PRO A 51 8.35 -16.04 -34.23
CA PRO A 51 8.48 -14.62 -33.92
C PRO A 51 7.16 -13.95 -33.51
N SER A 52 6.05 -14.33 -34.10
CA SER A 52 4.73 -13.77 -33.76
C SER A 52 4.29 -14.14 -32.35
N VAL A 53 4.50 -15.39 -31.95
CA VAL A 53 4.14 -15.87 -30.61
C VAL A 53 5.02 -15.24 -29.56
N ILE A 54 6.31 -15.09 -29.87
CA ILE A 54 7.26 -14.43 -28.96
C ILE A 54 6.90 -12.97 -28.75
N GLU A 55 6.55 -12.27 -29.81
CA GLU A 55 6.14 -10.86 -29.75
C GLU A 55 4.85 -10.68 -28.97
N GLU A 56 3.85 -11.57 -29.15
CA GLU A 56 2.63 -11.55 -28.37
C GLU A 56 2.88 -11.74 -26.87
N LYS A 57 3.72 -12.70 -26.51
CA LYS A 57 4.09 -12.94 -25.11
C LYS A 57 4.82 -11.75 -24.51
N ARG A 58 5.69 -11.13 -25.29
CA ARG A 58 6.42 -9.94 -24.87
C ARG A 58 5.47 -8.78 -24.59
N LEU A 59 4.51 -8.54 -25.46
CA LEU A 59 3.49 -7.51 -25.31
C LEU A 59 2.63 -7.75 -24.07
N GLU A 60 2.23 -9.00 -23.84
CA GLU A 60 1.48 -9.38 -22.63
C GLU A 60 2.27 -9.07 -21.35
N LEU A 61 3.58 -9.37 -21.35
CA LEU A 61 4.44 -9.06 -20.21
C LEU A 61 4.60 -7.57 -19.98
N ILE A 62 4.71 -6.79 -21.05
CA ILE A 62 4.79 -5.33 -20.97
C ILE A 62 3.49 -4.74 -20.40
N ASP A 63 2.35 -5.21 -20.88
CA ASP A 63 1.05 -4.77 -20.36
C ASP A 63 0.90 -5.12 -18.87
N LYS A 64 1.31 -6.32 -18.49
CA LYS A 64 1.29 -6.77 -17.11
C LYS A 64 2.20 -5.92 -16.23
N TYR A 65 3.39 -5.59 -16.72
CA TYR A 65 4.32 -4.70 -16.03
C TYR A 65 3.68 -3.34 -15.79
N ASN A 66 3.07 -2.76 -16.81
CA ASN A 66 2.44 -1.45 -16.70
C ASN A 66 1.29 -1.43 -15.70
N GLU A 67 0.47 -2.48 -15.67
CA GLU A 67 -0.61 -2.63 -14.68
C GLU A 67 -0.06 -2.72 -13.26
N LYS A 68 0.96 -3.56 -13.05
CA LYS A 68 1.59 -3.73 -11.74
C LYS A 68 2.30 -2.47 -11.26
N GLU A 69 2.92 -1.74 -12.18
CA GLU A 69 3.55 -0.47 -11.87
C GLU A 69 2.53 0.57 -11.36
N LYS A 70 1.37 0.65 -11.99
CA LYS A 70 0.27 1.52 -11.55
C LYS A 70 -0.22 1.12 -10.16
N GLU A 71 -0.43 -0.18 -9.92
CA GLU A 71 -0.83 -0.68 -8.61
C GLU A 71 0.21 -0.30 -7.54
N LEU A 72 1.49 -0.43 -7.88
CA LEU A 72 2.58 -0.07 -6.97
C LEU A 72 2.56 1.42 -6.65
N GLU A 73 2.36 2.28 -7.64
CA GLU A 73 2.27 3.73 -7.43
C GLU A 73 1.11 4.10 -6.51
N PHE A 74 -0.07 3.51 -6.74
CA PHE A 74 -1.23 3.73 -5.87
C PHE A 74 -0.97 3.26 -4.44
N THR A 75 -0.33 2.10 -4.29
CA THR A 75 0.00 1.56 -2.98
C THR A 75 0.98 2.45 -2.24
N LYS A 76 2.03 2.89 -2.92
CA LYS A 76 3.02 3.82 -2.34
C LYS A 76 2.37 5.14 -1.92
N LEU A 77 1.49 5.68 -2.77
CA LEU A 77 0.80 6.93 -2.49
C LEU A 77 -0.10 6.80 -1.25
N ALA A 78 -0.85 5.69 -1.14
CA ALA A 78 -1.71 5.44 0.01
C ALA A 78 -0.89 5.34 1.31
N ILE A 79 0.23 4.64 1.29
CA ILE A 79 1.14 4.53 2.44
C ILE A 79 1.69 5.91 2.81
N MET A 80 2.20 6.64 1.84
CA MET A 80 2.81 7.95 2.06
C MET A 80 1.81 8.94 2.65
N GLN A 81 0.63 9.06 2.04
CA GLN A 81 -0.40 9.98 2.52
C GLN A 81 -0.86 9.63 3.94
N THR A 82 -1.00 8.35 4.24
CA THR A 82 -1.41 7.89 5.56
C THR A 82 -0.35 8.20 6.60
N GLU A 83 0.91 7.90 6.32
CA GLU A 83 2.02 8.16 7.23
C GLU A 83 2.28 9.66 7.43
N GLU A 84 2.24 10.45 6.37
CA GLU A 84 2.40 11.90 6.47
C GLU A 84 1.29 12.54 7.31
N THR A 85 0.04 12.13 7.08
CA THR A 85 -1.09 12.63 7.84
C THR A 85 -0.94 12.27 9.32
N LEU A 86 -0.59 11.01 9.59
CA LEU A 86 -0.37 10.53 10.96
C LEU A 86 0.75 11.32 11.67
N ASN A 87 1.84 11.59 10.95
CA ASN A 87 2.99 12.32 11.52
C ASN A 87 2.71 13.79 11.81
N ARG A 88 1.71 14.39 11.17
CA ARG A 88 1.29 15.78 11.45
C ARG A 88 0.43 15.90 12.70
N MET A 89 -0.08 14.78 13.21
CA MET A 89 -0.97 14.77 14.35
C MET A 89 -0.21 14.86 15.67
N PRO A 90 -0.84 15.41 16.74
CA PRO A 90 -0.27 15.35 18.09
C PRO A 90 -0.02 13.91 18.53
N LYS A 91 0.98 13.70 19.37
CA LYS A 91 1.38 12.36 19.80
C LYS A 91 0.23 11.55 20.40
N THR A 92 -0.57 12.17 21.27
CA THR A 92 -1.69 11.49 21.93
C THR A 92 -2.71 10.96 20.91
N LEU A 93 -3.11 11.80 19.96
CA LEU A 93 -4.05 11.41 18.91
C LEU A 93 -3.46 10.30 18.05
N ARG A 94 -2.21 10.42 17.64
CA ARG A 94 -1.51 9.42 16.85
C ARG A 94 -1.45 8.08 17.57
N ASP A 95 -1.09 8.08 18.87
CA ASP A 95 -1.03 6.85 19.66
C ASP A 95 -2.41 6.19 19.79
N MET A 96 -3.46 6.96 20.00
CA MET A 96 -4.82 6.46 20.06
C MET A 96 -5.26 5.81 18.73
N LEU A 97 -4.96 6.47 17.61
CA LEU A 97 -5.24 5.93 16.27
C LEU A 97 -4.51 4.62 16.02
N ILE A 98 -3.24 4.55 16.38
CA ILE A 98 -2.44 3.33 16.23
C ILE A 98 -3.03 2.20 17.08
N GLU A 99 -3.38 2.47 18.33
CA GLU A 99 -3.96 1.44 19.19
C GLU A 99 -5.28 0.90 18.65
N VAL A 100 -6.16 1.76 18.16
CA VAL A 100 -7.47 1.33 17.64
C VAL A 100 -7.33 0.66 16.27
N PHE A 101 -6.71 1.34 15.31
CA PHE A 101 -6.77 0.91 13.91
C PHE A 101 -5.61 -0.01 13.49
N VAL A 102 -4.46 0.13 14.09
CA VAL A 102 -3.31 -0.72 13.78
C VAL A 102 -3.27 -1.93 14.69
N ASN A 103 -3.41 -1.72 15.99
CA ASN A 103 -3.32 -2.79 17.00
C ASN A 103 -4.65 -3.49 17.30
N GLY A 104 -5.75 -2.99 16.75
CA GLY A 104 -7.07 -3.61 16.89
C GLY A 104 -7.67 -3.51 18.28
N LYS A 105 -7.26 -2.55 19.08
CA LYS A 105 -7.81 -2.34 20.42
C LYS A 105 -9.18 -1.67 20.35
N THR A 106 -10.03 -1.94 21.36
CA THR A 106 -11.36 -1.36 21.42
C THR A 106 -11.30 0.11 21.86
N TYR A 107 -12.33 0.88 21.47
CA TYR A 107 -12.48 2.25 21.94
C TYR A 107 -12.61 2.33 23.47
N ARG A 108 -13.21 1.32 24.07
CA ARG A 108 -13.33 1.23 25.54
C ARG A 108 -11.95 1.14 26.18
N SER A 109 -11.10 0.24 25.69
CA SER A 109 -9.76 0.03 26.21
C SER A 109 -8.91 1.29 26.07
N VAL A 110 -8.95 1.91 24.90
CA VAL A 110 -8.22 3.16 24.61
C VAL A 110 -8.77 4.31 25.46
N GLY A 111 -10.11 4.40 25.60
CA GLY A 111 -10.73 5.42 26.44
C GLY A 111 -10.30 5.31 27.89
N GLU A 112 -10.28 4.12 28.46
CA GLU A 112 -9.82 3.87 29.83
C GLU A 112 -8.37 4.33 30.03
N LYS A 113 -7.50 4.04 29.05
CA LYS A 113 -6.09 4.41 29.12
C LYS A 113 -5.88 5.93 29.09
N TYR A 114 -6.66 6.66 28.32
CA TYR A 114 -6.49 8.11 28.12
C TYR A 114 -7.52 8.97 28.84
N GLY A 115 -8.37 8.37 29.67
CA GLY A 115 -9.34 9.10 30.49
C GLY A 115 -10.64 9.49 29.78
N TYR A 116 -11.03 8.79 28.74
CA TYR A 116 -12.28 8.99 28.00
C TYR A 116 -13.24 7.83 28.19
N SER A 117 -14.56 8.12 28.13
CA SER A 117 -15.56 7.06 28.00
C SER A 117 -15.48 6.44 26.58
N TYR A 118 -16.17 5.33 26.37
CA TYR A 118 -16.23 4.69 25.04
C TYR A 118 -16.68 5.69 23.97
N ASN A 119 -17.83 6.35 24.18
CA ASN A 119 -18.34 7.33 23.24
C ASN A 119 -17.42 8.56 23.13
N GLY A 120 -16.86 8.99 24.25
CA GLY A 120 -15.94 10.11 24.30
C GLY A 120 -14.68 9.85 23.49
N ALA A 121 -14.10 8.67 23.60
CA ALA A 121 -12.92 8.26 22.83
C ALA A 121 -13.23 8.24 21.32
N TRP A 122 -14.36 7.65 20.93
CA TRP A 122 -14.77 7.58 19.52
C TRP A 122 -14.97 8.98 18.93
N HIS A 123 -15.71 9.85 19.62
CA HIS A 123 -15.95 11.22 19.17
C HIS A 123 -14.67 12.05 19.11
N TYR A 124 -13.81 11.92 20.12
CA TYR A 124 -12.54 12.63 20.18
C TYR A 124 -11.66 12.24 18.99
N ILE A 125 -11.46 10.95 18.77
CA ILE A 125 -10.62 10.45 17.68
C ILE A 125 -11.15 10.95 16.33
N LYS A 126 -12.43 10.79 16.07
CA LYS A 126 -13.02 11.21 14.79
C LYS A 126 -12.91 12.72 14.59
N ARG A 127 -13.33 13.51 15.56
CA ARG A 127 -13.31 14.97 15.48
C ARG A 127 -11.89 15.52 15.29
N GLU A 128 -10.95 15.07 16.12
CA GLU A 128 -9.60 15.57 16.07
C GLU A 128 -8.86 15.11 14.81
N THR A 129 -9.11 13.88 14.37
CA THR A 129 -8.52 13.35 13.14
C THR A 129 -8.97 14.15 11.91
N GLU A 130 -10.25 14.47 11.83
CA GLU A 130 -10.80 15.22 10.69
C GLU A 130 -10.14 16.58 10.50
N LYS A 131 -9.60 17.17 11.54
CA LYS A 131 -8.87 18.44 11.43
C LYS A 131 -7.60 18.36 10.60
N PHE A 132 -7.06 17.17 10.43
CA PHE A 132 -5.82 16.92 9.67
C PHE A 132 -6.07 16.35 8.27
N LEU A 133 -7.32 16.12 7.93
CA LEU A 133 -7.72 15.61 6.62
C LEU A 133 -8.24 16.72 5.72
#